data_4a49fcafda1cc430b4a1f4747010649d
#
_entry.id   4a49fcafda1cc430b4a1f4747010649d
#
_cell.length_a   1.000
_cell.length_b   1.000
_cell.length_c   1.000
_cell.angle_alpha   90.00
_cell.angle_beta   90.00
_cell.angle_gamma   90.00
#
_symmetry.space_group_name_H-M   'P 1'
#
loop_
_entity.id
_entity.type
_entity.pdbx_description
1 polymer ?
#
loop_
_entity_poly.entity_id
_entity_poly.type
_entity_poly.pdbx_seq_one_letter_code
_entity_poly.pdbx_strand_id
1 'polypeptide(L)'
;MSKEDERFGKCAVAAEHLGIYPHEIIPPKSLVTLADDTAPLIRSFFNPAQEQTLFTPIPISVHVLWIMDCSCKIHLALEEMIDISRDNAVIGVLPKASSAQPPRGSFKKLGHPTLLPKGEAEARIAGEIYFDPEKDPSGKRLWCLTNESGRYGLRAGQSREHLEAICGIFEEFGLYFSMRYVKPTA
;
A
#
# COMPACT_ATOMS: atom_id res chain seq x y z
N MET A 1 -16.89 -18.97 -8.24
CA MET A 1 -16.23 -17.71 -7.85
C MET A 1 -16.91 -17.26 -6.58
N SER A 2 -16.19 -16.93 -5.52
CA SER A 2 -16.79 -16.45 -4.28
C SER A 2 -17.29 -15.00 -4.45
N LYS A 3 -18.14 -14.53 -3.51
CA LYS A 3 -18.59 -13.12 -3.52
C LYS A 3 -17.41 -12.17 -3.33
N GLU A 4 -16.43 -12.58 -2.54
CA GLU A 4 -15.20 -11.82 -2.29
C GLU A 4 -14.35 -11.76 -3.58
N ASP A 5 -14.31 -12.84 -4.37
CA ASP A 5 -13.59 -12.84 -5.65
C ASP A 5 -14.22 -11.89 -6.67
N GLU A 6 -15.54 -11.80 -6.69
CA GLU A 6 -16.27 -10.87 -7.56
C GLU A 6 -16.05 -9.40 -7.11
N ARG A 7 -16.01 -9.18 -5.80
CA ARG A 7 -15.93 -7.83 -5.23
C ARG A 7 -14.51 -7.26 -5.20
N PHE A 8 -13.50 -8.10 -4.93
CA PHE A 8 -12.12 -7.64 -4.64
C PHE A 8 -11.06 -8.27 -5.56
N GLY A 9 -11.47 -9.16 -6.45
CA GLY A 9 -10.56 -9.97 -7.25
C GLY A 9 -10.15 -11.27 -6.53
N LYS A 10 -9.69 -12.23 -7.32
CA LYS A 10 -9.27 -13.54 -6.83
C LYS A 10 -8.05 -13.43 -5.93
N CYS A 11 -8.03 -14.19 -4.84
CA CYS A 11 -6.83 -14.42 -4.07
C CYS A 11 -5.85 -15.28 -4.88
N ALA A 12 -4.62 -14.81 -5.04
CA ALA A 12 -3.58 -15.51 -5.78
C ALA A 12 -2.19 -15.03 -5.34
N VAL A 13 -1.18 -15.87 -5.57
CA VAL A 13 0.23 -15.53 -5.39
C VAL A 13 0.64 -14.36 -6.31
N ALA A 14 1.73 -13.71 -5.96
CA ALA A 14 2.40 -12.78 -6.87
C ALA A 14 2.69 -13.44 -8.21
N ALA A 15 2.68 -12.65 -9.29
CA ALA A 15 3.01 -13.16 -10.62
C ALA A 15 4.38 -13.88 -10.59
N GLU A 16 4.46 -15.08 -11.18
CA GLU A 16 5.63 -15.97 -11.09
C GLU A 16 6.96 -15.29 -11.48
N HIS A 17 6.92 -14.44 -12.52
CA HIS A 17 8.12 -13.72 -12.98
C HIS A 17 8.61 -12.63 -12.01
N LEU A 18 7.80 -12.28 -10.99
CA LEU A 18 8.12 -11.25 -10.01
C LEU A 18 8.50 -11.82 -8.64
N GLY A 19 8.44 -13.12 -8.41
CA GLY A 19 8.87 -13.83 -7.21
C GLY A 19 8.82 -13.06 -5.86
N ILE A 20 8.94 -13.73 -4.76
CA ILE A 20 9.16 -13.12 -3.44
C ILE A 20 10.61 -13.32 -3.06
N TYR A 21 11.31 -12.24 -2.78
CA TYR A 21 12.71 -12.29 -2.38
C TYR A 21 12.87 -12.61 -0.88
N PRO A 22 14.00 -13.19 -0.44
CA PRO A 22 14.20 -13.55 0.97
C PRO A 22 14.02 -12.39 1.97
N HIS A 23 14.31 -11.15 1.57
CA HIS A 23 14.11 -9.98 2.43
C HIS A 23 12.65 -9.53 2.50
N GLU A 24 11.79 -9.98 1.58
CA GLU A 24 10.38 -9.62 1.52
C GLU A 24 9.47 -10.48 2.42
N ILE A 25 10.07 -11.34 3.26
CA ILE A 25 9.39 -12.01 4.37
C ILE A 25 9.51 -11.26 5.71
N ILE A 26 10.23 -10.13 5.70
CA ILE A 26 10.46 -9.30 6.89
C ILE A 26 9.34 -8.27 6.97
N PRO A 27 8.52 -8.27 8.03
CA PRO A 27 7.44 -7.29 8.13
C PRO A 27 7.99 -5.89 8.38
N PRO A 28 7.40 -4.85 7.76
CA PRO A 28 7.74 -3.46 8.08
C PRO A 28 7.43 -3.14 9.53
N LYS A 29 8.19 -2.24 10.15
CA LYS A 29 7.91 -1.75 11.51
C LYS A 29 6.64 -0.89 11.58
N SER A 30 6.31 -0.22 10.47
CA SER A 30 5.10 0.58 10.31
C SER A 30 3.87 -0.23 9.93
N LEU A 31 3.96 -1.58 9.87
CA LEU A 31 2.83 -2.42 9.47
C LEU A 31 1.65 -2.26 10.42
N VAL A 32 0.49 -1.95 9.86
CA VAL A 32 -0.78 -1.85 10.58
C VAL A 32 -1.89 -2.50 9.76
N THR A 33 -2.81 -3.19 10.42
CA THR A 33 -4.03 -3.72 9.80
C THR A 33 -5.15 -2.73 10.03
N LEU A 34 -5.94 -2.43 9.00
CA LEU A 34 -7.13 -1.58 9.10
C LEU A 34 -8.21 -2.30 9.89
N ALA A 35 -8.59 -1.72 11.02
CA ALA A 35 -9.61 -2.21 11.94
C ALA A 35 -10.14 -1.04 12.78
N ASP A 36 -11.20 -1.26 13.54
CA ASP A 36 -11.82 -0.20 14.37
C ASP A 36 -10.87 0.44 15.38
N ASP A 37 -9.99 -0.36 15.98
CA ASP A 37 -9.01 0.09 16.96
C ASP A 37 -7.79 0.80 16.34
N THR A 38 -7.44 0.49 15.11
CA THR A 38 -6.31 1.08 14.38
C THR A 38 -6.71 2.25 13.47
N ALA A 39 -7.97 2.32 13.04
CA ALA A 39 -8.47 3.37 12.17
C ALA A 39 -8.22 4.80 12.70
N PRO A 40 -8.33 5.11 14.01
CA PRO A 40 -7.97 6.43 14.53
C PRO A 40 -6.51 6.82 14.26
N LEU A 41 -5.57 5.88 14.44
CA LEU A 41 -4.15 6.09 14.15
C LEU A 41 -3.93 6.35 12.66
N ILE A 42 -4.54 5.53 11.80
CA ILE A 42 -4.43 5.66 10.34
C ILE A 42 -5.01 7.01 9.88
N ARG A 43 -6.18 7.41 10.40
CA ARG A 43 -6.76 8.74 10.13
C ARG A 43 -5.82 9.88 10.54
N SER A 44 -5.19 9.79 11.71
CA SER A 44 -4.27 10.82 12.16
C SER A 44 -3.04 10.97 11.27
N PHE A 45 -2.59 9.90 10.61
CA PHE A 45 -1.51 9.94 9.64
C PHE A 45 -1.91 10.70 8.37
N PHE A 46 -3.13 10.48 7.85
CA PHE A 46 -3.59 11.13 6.61
C PHE A 46 -4.12 12.56 6.83
N ASN A 47 -4.65 12.88 8.00
CA ASN A 47 -5.24 14.19 8.32
C ASN A 47 -4.21 15.34 8.52
N PRO A 48 -2.97 15.16 9.01
CA PRO A 48 -2.04 16.27 9.21
C PRO A 48 -1.79 17.08 7.94
N ALA A 49 -1.98 16.49 6.76
CA ALA A 49 -1.89 17.21 5.50
C ALA A 49 -2.93 18.35 5.37
N GLN A 50 -4.01 18.31 6.15
CA GLN A 50 -5.06 19.34 6.18
C GLN A 50 -4.76 20.45 7.21
N GLU A 51 -3.98 20.18 8.23
CA GLU A 51 -3.75 21.07 9.36
C GLU A 51 -2.52 21.97 9.22
N GLN A 52 -1.74 21.85 8.15
CA GLN A 52 -0.53 22.64 7.87
C GLN A 52 0.40 22.81 9.08
N THR A 53 0.77 21.72 9.73
CA THR A 53 1.72 21.72 10.85
C THR A 53 3.17 21.56 10.37
N LEU A 54 4.15 21.79 11.25
CA LEU A 54 5.57 21.55 10.97
C LEU A 54 5.88 20.10 10.55
N PHE A 55 5.03 19.14 10.92
CA PHE A 55 5.18 17.72 10.60
C PHE A 55 4.50 17.30 9.29
N THR A 56 3.70 18.18 8.69
CA THR A 56 2.98 17.91 7.44
C THR A 56 3.87 17.45 6.27
N PRO A 57 5.09 18.02 6.05
CA PRO A 57 5.94 17.59 4.95
C PRO A 57 6.35 16.11 4.97
N ILE A 58 6.44 15.50 6.15
CA ILE A 58 6.88 14.09 6.27
C ILE A 58 5.87 13.12 5.67
N PRO A 59 4.59 13.12 6.08
CA PRO A 59 3.59 12.24 5.47
C PRO A 59 3.43 12.45 3.97
N ILE A 60 3.39 13.70 3.49
CA ILE A 60 3.16 14.00 2.08
C ILE A 60 4.32 13.63 1.15
N SER A 61 5.48 13.31 1.69
CA SER A 61 6.67 12.95 0.93
C SER A 61 6.89 11.44 0.78
N VAL A 62 6.01 10.61 1.34
CA VAL A 62 6.17 9.14 1.33
C VAL A 62 5.01 8.44 0.62
N HIS A 63 5.24 7.21 0.19
CA HIS A 63 4.19 6.29 -0.23
C HIS A 63 3.79 5.38 0.93
N VAL A 64 2.49 5.15 1.05
CA VAL A 64 1.93 4.10 1.90
C VAL A 64 1.56 2.93 0.99
N LEU A 65 2.18 1.79 1.22
CA LEU A 65 1.79 0.54 0.56
C LEU A 65 0.54 -0.01 1.24
N TRP A 66 -0.36 -0.59 0.47
CA TRP A 66 -1.50 -1.32 1.00
C TRP A 66 -1.74 -2.62 0.26
N ILE A 67 -2.28 -3.62 0.96
CA ILE A 67 -2.63 -4.93 0.41
C ILE A 67 -3.87 -5.48 1.10
N MET A 68 -4.74 -6.14 0.34
CA MET A 68 -5.83 -6.95 0.89
C MET A 68 -5.44 -8.41 0.83
N ASP A 69 -5.36 -9.06 1.99
CA ASP A 69 -5.11 -10.50 2.10
C ASP A 69 -6.31 -11.35 1.65
N CYS A 70 -6.17 -12.67 1.67
CA CYS A 70 -7.23 -13.59 1.28
C CYS A 70 -8.41 -13.60 2.24
N SER A 71 -8.22 -13.16 3.48
CA SER A 71 -9.26 -12.99 4.50
C SER A 71 -10.00 -11.66 4.39
N CYS A 72 -9.74 -10.88 3.34
CA CYS A 72 -10.29 -9.54 3.09
C CYS A 72 -9.86 -8.49 4.13
N LYS A 73 -8.75 -8.69 4.85
CA LYS A 73 -8.17 -7.68 5.72
C LYS A 73 -7.22 -6.79 4.91
N ILE A 74 -7.26 -5.49 5.20
CA ILE A 74 -6.36 -4.52 4.57
C ILE A 74 -5.20 -4.24 5.51
N HIS A 75 -3.98 -4.40 5.00
CA HIS A 75 -2.74 -4.09 5.70
C HIS A 75 -2.07 -2.90 5.03
N LEU A 76 -1.51 -2.00 5.84
CA LEU A 76 -0.82 -0.80 5.37
C LEU A 76 0.58 -0.73 6.00
N ALA A 77 1.54 -0.19 5.25
CA ALA A 77 2.86 0.15 5.77
C ALA A 77 3.49 1.27 4.94
N LEU A 78 4.45 1.98 5.52
CA LEU A 78 5.35 2.83 4.74
C LEU A 78 6.31 1.96 3.90
N GLU A 79 6.75 2.45 2.75
CA GLU A 79 7.77 1.75 1.97
C GLU A 79 9.14 1.89 2.64
N GLU A 80 9.41 1.00 3.58
CA GLU A 80 10.65 1.00 4.38
C GLU A 80 11.83 0.42 3.62
N MET A 81 13.03 0.89 3.98
CA MET A 81 14.31 0.31 3.56
C MET A 81 14.99 -0.38 4.72
N ILE A 82 15.60 -1.53 4.43
CA ILE A 82 16.42 -2.29 5.36
C ILE A 82 17.84 -2.43 4.86
N ASP A 83 18.78 -2.61 5.79
CA ASP A 83 20.15 -3.00 5.49
C ASP A 83 20.32 -4.49 5.85
N ILE A 84 20.42 -5.34 4.83
CA ILE A 84 20.58 -6.79 5.02
C ILE A 84 21.96 -7.17 5.61
N SER A 85 22.95 -6.29 5.56
CA SER A 85 24.26 -6.48 6.19
C SER A 85 24.25 -6.19 7.69
N ARG A 86 23.18 -5.57 8.21
CA ARG A 86 23.03 -5.17 9.61
C ARG A 86 21.79 -5.81 10.24
N ASP A 87 21.67 -7.11 10.13
CA ASP A 87 20.54 -7.87 10.69
C ASP A 87 19.16 -7.29 10.29
N ASN A 88 19.05 -6.88 9.03
CA ASN A 88 17.85 -6.28 8.48
C ASN A 88 17.36 -5.03 9.23
N ALA A 89 18.27 -4.23 9.74
CA ALA A 89 17.94 -2.99 10.42
C ALA A 89 17.16 -2.06 9.49
N VAL A 90 16.01 -1.56 9.93
CA VAL A 90 15.28 -0.50 9.21
C VAL A 90 16.10 0.79 9.27
N ILE A 91 16.43 1.34 8.12
CA ILE A 91 17.28 2.53 7.97
C ILE A 91 16.50 3.77 7.53
N GLY A 92 15.27 3.63 7.10
CA GLY A 92 14.43 4.76 6.69
C GLY A 92 13.25 4.34 5.84
N VAL A 93 12.57 5.34 5.32
CA VAL A 93 11.44 5.23 4.41
C VAL A 93 11.82 5.85 3.08
N LEU A 94 11.42 5.22 1.97
CA LEU A 94 11.65 5.78 0.65
C LEU A 94 10.77 7.01 0.42
N PRO A 95 11.35 8.12 -0.10
CA PRO A 95 10.56 9.29 -0.46
C PRO A 95 9.71 8.99 -1.71
N LYS A 96 8.64 9.77 -1.89
CA LYS A 96 7.68 9.69 -3.02
C LYS A 96 8.31 9.84 -4.42
N ALA A 97 9.56 10.26 -4.56
CA ALA A 97 10.17 10.38 -5.87
C ALA A 97 10.13 9.04 -6.61
N SER A 98 9.41 9.00 -7.72
CA SER A 98 9.19 7.78 -8.52
C SER A 98 10.48 7.10 -9.02
N SER A 99 11.58 7.83 -9.01
CA SER A 99 12.93 7.36 -9.33
C SER A 99 13.76 6.96 -8.11
N ALA A 100 13.20 7.07 -6.90
CA ALA A 100 13.92 6.69 -5.71
C ALA A 100 14.22 5.19 -5.71
N GLN A 101 15.49 4.87 -5.84
CA GLN A 101 16.01 3.51 -5.74
C GLN A 101 16.77 3.42 -4.42
N PRO A 102 16.68 2.28 -3.71
CA PRO A 102 17.56 2.07 -2.57
C PRO A 102 19.01 2.22 -3.01
N PRO A 103 19.90 2.75 -2.15
CA PRO A 103 21.32 2.77 -2.43
C PRO A 103 21.81 1.38 -2.87
N ARG A 104 22.81 1.33 -3.74
CA ARG A 104 23.38 0.05 -4.20
C ARG A 104 24.00 -0.69 -3.01
N GLY A 105 24.00 -2.03 -3.09
CA GLY A 105 24.63 -2.88 -2.08
C GLY A 105 23.64 -3.61 -1.19
N SER A 106 23.83 -3.53 0.12
CA SER A 106 23.07 -4.26 1.13
C SER A 106 21.66 -3.70 1.39
N PHE A 107 21.34 -2.55 0.83
CA PHE A 107 20.04 -1.90 1.05
C PHE A 107 18.95 -2.51 0.17
N LYS A 108 17.82 -2.84 0.78
CA LYS A 108 16.64 -3.38 0.10
C LYS A 108 15.39 -2.65 0.56
N LYS A 109 14.45 -2.43 -0.38
CA LYS A 109 13.13 -1.92 -0.05
C LYS A 109 12.19 -3.07 0.31
N LEU A 110 11.31 -2.82 1.26
CA LEU A 110 10.23 -3.72 1.62
C LEU A 110 9.03 -3.40 0.72
N GLY A 111 8.65 -4.36 -0.11
CA GLY A 111 7.53 -4.22 -1.03
C GLY A 111 6.25 -4.87 -0.49
N HIS A 112 5.19 -4.90 -1.28
CA HIS A 112 3.88 -5.42 -0.90
C HIS A 112 3.87 -6.81 -0.25
N PRO A 113 4.70 -7.81 -0.63
CA PRO A 113 4.69 -9.11 0.03
C PRO A 113 4.97 -9.06 1.53
N THR A 114 5.73 -8.05 1.98
CA THR A 114 6.08 -7.89 3.41
C THR A 114 4.91 -7.50 4.29
N LEU A 115 3.79 -7.05 3.69
CA LEU A 115 2.58 -6.66 4.40
C LEU A 115 1.69 -7.86 4.72
N LEU A 116 1.93 -9.00 4.08
CA LEU A 116 1.15 -10.22 4.32
C LEU A 116 1.55 -10.88 5.64
N PRO A 117 0.63 -11.59 6.29
CA PRO A 117 0.96 -12.41 7.45
C PRO A 117 2.09 -13.40 7.14
N LYS A 118 2.92 -13.68 8.16
CA LYS A 118 4.09 -14.55 8.00
C LYS A 118 3.70 -15.91 7.42
N GLY A 119 4.33 -16.26 6.30
CA GLY A 119 4.09 -17.53 5.60
C GLY A 119 3.00 -17.45 4.54
N GLU A 120 2.31 -16.33 4.41
CA GLU A 120 1.36 -16.09 3.33
C GLU A 120 2.06 -15.44 2.12
N ALA A 121 1.62 -15.80 0.93
CA ALA A 121 2.13 -15.27 -0.33
C ALA A 121 0.99 -14.84 -1.27
N GLU A 122 -0.24 -15.09 -0.87
CA GLU A 122 -1.43 -14.80 -1.66
C GLU A 122 -2.14 -13.54 -1.18
N ALA A 123 -2.62 -12.74 -2.12
CA ALA A 123 -3.42 -11.57 -1.85
C ALA A 123 -4.47 -11.36 -2.93
N ARG A 124 -5.51 -10.60 -2.62
CA ARG A 124 -6.57 -10.25 -3.56
C ARG A 124 -6.14 -9.10 -4.47
N ILE A 125 -5.72 -8.00 -3.90
CA ILE A 125 -5.33 -6.78 -4.61
C ILE A 125 -4.36 -5.99 -3.72
N ALA A 126 -3.51 -5.18 -4.33
CA ALA A 126 -2.61 -4.27 -3.63
C ALA A 126 -2.35 -3.01 -4.44
N GLY A 127 -1.83 -1.99 -3.80
CA GLY A 127 -1.45 -0.74 -4.43
C GLY A 127 -0.79 0.24 -3.48
N GLU A 128 -0.82 1.50 -3.85
CA GLU A 128 -0.16 2.59 -3.15
C GLU A 128 -1.15 3.70 -2.80
N ILE A 129 -0.88 4.41 -1.71
CA ILE A 129 -1.55 5.65 -1.35
C ILE A 129 -0.47 6.73 -1.29
N TYR A 130 -0.67 7.84 -1.99
CA TYR A 130 0.24 8.98 -1.98
C TYR A 130 -0.52 10.30 -1.97
N PHE A 131 0.15 11.34 -1.48
CA PHE A 131 -0.40 12.69 -1.43
C PHE A 131 -0.46 13.28 -2.85
N ASP A 132 -1.66 13.66 -3.30
CA ASP A 132 -1.91 14.26 -4.62
C ASP A 132 -3.08 15.25 -4.53
N PRO A 133 -2.82 16.47 -4.04
CA PRO A 133 -3.87 17.48 -3.84
C PRO A 133 -4.47 17.99 -5.15
N GLU A 134 -3.81 17.79 -6.28
CA GLU A 134 -4.31 18.23 -7.59
C GLU A 134 -5.43 17.32 -8.11
N LYS A 135 -5.54 16.10 -7.58
CA LYS A 135 -6.58 15.14 -7.99
C LYS A 135 -7.98 15.51 -7.55
N ASP A 136 -8.10 16.23 -6.44
CA ASP A 136 -9.39 16.71 -5.95
C ASP A 136 -9.33 18.21 -5.67
N PRO A 137 -9.75 19.05 -6.64
CA PRO A 137 -9.79 20.52 -6.48
C PRO A 137 -10.65 20.99 -5.30
N SER A 138 -11.55 20.15 -4.79
CA SER A 138 -12.34 20.47 -3.58
C SER A 138 -11.52 20.44 -2.29
N GLY A 139 -10.32 19.86 -2.33
CA GLY A 139 -9.42 19.69 -1.18
C GLY A 139 -9.90 18.69 -0.13
N LYS A 140 -10.94 17.91 -0.41
CA LYS A 140 -11.50 16.92 0.53
C LYS A 140 -10.74 15.60 0.50
N ARG A 141 -10.15 15.23 -0.65
CA ARG A 141 -9.47 13.97 -0.91
C ARG A 141 -8.04 14.25 -1.36
N LEU A 142 -7.21 14.65 -0.41
CA LEU A 142 -5.81 15.04 -0.68
C LEU A 142 -4.88 13.87 -1.00
N TRP A 143 -5.32 12.65 -0.70
CA TRP A 143 -4.57 11.43 -0.94
C TRP A 143 -5.22 10.61 -2.04
N CYS A 144 -4.38 9.99 -2.87
CA CYS A 144 -4.80 9.17 -4.01
C CYS A 144 -4.52 7.70 -3.73
N LEU A 145 -5.55 6.87 -3.77
CA LEU A 145 -5.46 5.42 -3.70
C LEU A 145 -5.31 4.85 -5.11
N THR A 146 -4.35 3.97 -5.31
CA THR A 146 -4.11 3.30 -6.59
C THR A 146 -4.03 1.79 -6.44
N ASN A 147 -4.12 1.04 -7.56
CA ASN A 147 -3.78 -0.37 -7.64
C ASN A 147 -2.35 -0.59 -8.16
N GLU A 148 -1.45 0.36 -7.98
CA GLU A 148 -0.07 0.27 -8.45
C GLU A 148 0.76 -0.70 -7.60
N SER A 149 0.59 -1.98 -7.90
CA SER A 149 1.41 -3.07 -7.39
C SER A 149 1.64 -4.06 -8.51
N GLY A 150 2.86 -4.15 -9.00
CA GLY A 150 3.20 -5.07 -10.09
C GLY A 150 2.87 -6.53 -9.78
N ARG A 151 2.88 -6.91 -8.49
CA ARG A 151 2.65 -8.30 -8.08
C ARG A 151 1.18 -8.64 -7.84
N TYR A 152 0.38 -7.72 -7.27
CA TYR A 152 -0.99 -8.00 -6.83
C TYR A 152 -2.04 -7.08 -7.42
N GLY A 153 -1.69 -5.85 -7.78
CA GLY A 153 -2.64 -4.85 -8.26
C GLY A 153 -2.76 -4.77 -9.79
N LEU A 154 -1.66 -5.07 -10.51
CA LEU A 154 -1.61 -5.00 -11.98
C LEU A 154 -1.72 -6.39 -12.64
N ARG A 155 -2.41 -7.33 -12.01
CA ARG A 155 -2.65 -8.67 -12.52
C ARG A 155 -3.82 -8.71 -13.50
N ALA A 156 -3.76 -9.66 -14.44
CA ALA A 156 -4.91 -10.02 -15.26
C ALA A 156 -6.13 -10.36 -14.35
N GLY A 157 -7.30 -9.85 -14.71
CA GLY A 157 -8.52 -10.04 -13.93
C GLY A 157 -8.76 -9.00 -12.83
N GLN A 158 -7.80 -8.11 -12.55
CA GLN A 158 -8.08 -6.93 -11.73
C GLN A 158 -8.88 -5.90 -12.54
N SER A 159 -9.88 -5.31 -11.90
CA SER A 159 -10.75 -4.33 -12.52
C SER A 159 -10.85 -3.04 -11.69
N ARG A 160 -11.40 -2.01 -12.31
CA ARG A 160 -11.64 -0.73 -11.63
C ARG A 160 -12.63 -0.89 -10.47
N GLU A 161 -13.65 -1.72 -10.65
CA GLU A 161 -14.67 -2.00 -9.66
C GLU A 161 -14.09 -2.64 -8.39
N HIS A 162 -13.03 -3.47 -8.53
CA HIS A 162 -12.31 -4.01 -7.38
C HIS A 162 -11.65 -2.90 -6.56
N LEU A 163 -11.02 -1.92 -7.20
CA LEU A 163 -10.41 -0.79 -6.50
C LEU A 163 -11.47 0.14 -5.89
N GLU A 164 -12.61 0.34 -6.56
CA GLU A 164 -13.75 1.09 -6.03
C GLU A 164 -14.31 0.43 -4.76
N ALA A 165 -14.39 -0.90 -4.74
CA ALA A 165 -14.81 -1.65 -3.56
C ALA A 165 -13.83 -1.48 -2.38
N ILE A 166 -12.52 -1.39 -2.65
CA ILE A 166 -11.50 -1.07 -1.64
C ILE A 166 -11.68 0.36 -1.11
N CYS A 167 -11.91 1.35 -1.99
CA CYS A 167 -12.23 2.71 -1.56
C CYS A 167 -13.41 2.73 -0.60
N GLY A 168 -14.49 1.98 -0.91
CA GLY A 168 -15.65 1.86 -0.05
C GLY A 168 -15.32 1.35 1.34
N ILE A 169 -14.43 0.34 1.47
CA ILE A 169 -13.98 -0.13 2.80
C ILE A 169 -13.25 1.00 3.55
N PHE A 170 -12.34 1.71 2.91
CA PHE A 170 -11.65 2.83 3.56
C PHE A 170 -12.62 3.92 4.02
N GLU A 171 -13.66 4.22 3.23
CA GLU A 171 -14.70 5.19 3.58
C GLU A 171 -15.52 4.76 4.81
N GLU A 172 -15.78 3.46 4.99
CA GLU A 172 -16.41 2.91 6.20
C GLU A 172 -15.61 3.23 7.47
N PHE A 173 -14.27 3.33 7.36
CA PHE A 173 -13.37 3.74 8.43
C PHE A 173 -13.09 5.26 8.50
N GLY A 174 -13.82 6.07 7.72
CA GLY A 174 -13.65 7.53 7.67
C GLY A 174 -12.37 8.00 6.97
N LEU A 175 -11.83 7.20 6.04
CA LEU A 175 -10.67 7.49 5.22
C LEU A 175 -11.13 7.76 3.79
N TYR A 176 -10.98 8.98 3.30
CA TYR A 176 -11.48 9.40 1.99
C TYR A 176 -10.32 9.67 1.04
N PHE A 177 -10.26 8.90 -0.03
CA PHE A 177 -9.23 9.01 -1.05
C PHE A 177 -9.81 9.42 -2.41
N SER A 178 -9.06 10.18 -3.20
CA SER A 178 -9.24 10.17 -4.64
C SER A 178 -8.75 8.82 -5.18
N MET A 179 -9.16 8.43 -6.38
CA MET A 179 -8.81 7.12 -6.91
C MET A 179 -8.15 7.24 -8.28
N ARG A 180 -7.07 6.47 -8.48
CA ARG A 180 -6.45 6.26 -9.79
C ARG A 180 -6.32 4.77 -10.08
N TYR A 181 -7.16 4.28 -10.98
CA TYR A 181 -7.03 2.91 -11.48
C TYR A 181 -6.03 2.86 -12.64
N VAL A 182 -5.02 2.01 -12.50
CA VAL A 182 -4.06 1.70 -13.56
C VAL A 182 -4.44 0.36 -14.19
N LYS A 183 -4.75 0.40 -15.47
CA LYS A 183 -5.14 -0.81 -16.20
C LYS A 183 -3.94 -1.77 -16.29
N PRO A 184 -4.12 -3.06 -15.95
CA PRO A 184 -3.08 -4.05 -16.18
C PRO A 184 -2.65 -4.07 -17.64
N THR A 185 -1.35 -4.10 -17.88
CA THR A 185 -0.81 -4.37 -19.21
C THR A 185 -0.95 -5.85 -19.50
N ALA A 186 -1.49 -6.18 -20.68
CA ALA A 186 -1.65 -7.56 -21.14
C ALA A 186 -0.28 -8.23 -21.35
#